data_3ab3e22e67e49fc4e93d8932c397afef
#
_entry.id   3ab3e22e67e49fc4e93d8932c397afef
#
_cell.length_a   1.000
_cell.length_b   1.000
_cell.length_c   1.000
_cell.angle_alpha   90.00
_cell.angle_beta   90.00
_cell.angle_gamma   90.00
#
_symmetry.space_group_name_H-M   'P 1'
#
loop_
_entity.id
_entity.type
_entity.pdbx_description
1 polymer ?
#
loop_
_entity_poly.entity_id
_entity_poly.type
_entity_poly.pdbx_seq_one_letter_code
_entity_poly.pdbx_strand_id
1 'polypeptide(L)'
;MTNAEFIAQHKTDDVRKLALKKVPADVDLSFCLQQIEGWQQACKKLPQWAATGGLLYPARLSLEQCSSERTAHYKSQLVQRLLSDEMEKMVDLTGGFGIDFSYLAPLFQQAVYIERQEQLCQIAQHNFALLGLHHAEVRNAEAESELQHINEVSLIYADPARRDGAGRKVVLLEDCQPNVIDLQTELLDRARVVILKLSPMLDIQHALRQLHNVREVHVVSVDGECKELLLVIHHQEMPLRYYCVNIAGTIQETVVSDKWPNPVICDREASYLYEPNASILKAGVQDALCDIYKVQKLHPFSHLFTSDELIADFPGRIFRIQGRSDFSKQGMKTLLAGVKQANLTVRNFPASVQELRKKLKIAEGGGVYLFATTMRDESHALFRCEKVKTG
;
A
#
# COMPACT_ATOMS: atom_id res chain seq x y z
N MET A 1 17.94 25.56 29.04
CA MET A 1 17.83 24.96 27.66
C MET A 1 16.38 24.61 27.45
N THR A 2 15.75 25.14 26.43
CA THR A 2 14.34 24.84 26.09
C THR A 2 14.20 23.45 25.44
N ASN A 3 12.98 22.92 25.43
CA ASN A 3 12.69 21.65 24.68
C ASN A 3 13.10 21.77 23.22
N ALA A 4 12.83 22.90 22.57
CA ALA A 4 13.18 23.15 21.18
C ALA A 4 14.70 23.11 20.91
N GLU A 5 15.48 23.75 21.77
CA GLU A 5 16.96 23.72 21.73
C GLU A 5 17.48 22.29 21.92
N PHE A 6 16.91 21.56 22.89
CA PHE A 6 17.29 20.17 23.15
C PHE A 6 16.99 19.27 21.93
N ILE A 7 15.78 19.37 21.37
CA ILE A 7 15.40 18.62 20.16
C ILE A 7 16.34 18.94 19.00
N ALA A 8 16.62 20.23 18.73
CA ALA A 8 17.49 20.64 17.64
C ALA A 8 18.91 20.08 17.80
N GLN A 9 19.47 20.10 19.01
CA GLN A 9 20.81 19.61 19.32
C GLN A 9 20.95 18.08 19.19
N HIS A 10 19.86 17.34 19.53
CA HIS A 10 19.88 15.87 19.62
C HIS A 10 19.08 15.17 18.51
N LYS A 11 18.67 15.88 17.48
CA LYS A 11 17.77 15.43 16.41
C LYS A 11 18.23 14.14 15.72
N THR A 12 19.54 13.92 15.64
CA THR A 12 20.15 12.75 14.98
C THR A 12 20.70 11.71 15.96
N ASP A 13 20.59 11.94 17.27
CA ASP A 13 21.11 11.03 18.28
C ASP A 13 20.25 9.77 18.39
N ASP A 14 20.85 8.70 18.92
CA ASP A 14 20.13 7.47 19.27
C ASP A 14 19.19 7.74 20.45
N VAL A 15 17.89 7.69 20.20
CA VAL A 15 16.83 8.00 21.18
C VAL A 15 16.93 7.10 22.42
N ARG A 16 17.32 5.83 22.28
CA ARG A 16 17.47 4.89 23.41
C ARG A 16 18.62 5.29 24.32
N LYS A 17 19.74 5.74 23.75
CA LYS A 17 20.89 6.24 24.51
C LYS A 17 20.56 7.59 25.18
N LEU A 18 19.81 8.43 24.46
CA LEU A 18 19.40 9.74 24.96
C LEU A 18 18.46 9.62 26.17
N ALA A 19 17.56 8.64 26.18
CA ALA A 19 16.64 8.36 27.31
C ALA A 19 17.35 8.03 28.62
N LEU A 20 18.62 7.63 28.57
CA LEU A 20 19.43 7.29 29.76
C LEU A 20 20.29 8.47 30.26
N LYS A 21 20.30 9.61 29.57
CA LYS A 21 21.09 10.76 29.94
C LYS A 21 20.35 11.62 30.99
N LYS A 22 21.14 12.22 31.89
CA LYS A 22 20.63 13.30 32.77
C LYS A 22 20.42 14.55 31.92
N VAL A 23 19.25 15.15 32.03
CA VAL A 23 18.89 16.38 31.30
C VAL A 23 18.64 17.53 32.29
N PRO A 24 18.72 18.80 31.83
CA PRO A 24 18.33 19.96 32.64
C PRO A 24 16.87 19.84 33.11
N ALA A 25 16.60 20.39 34.31
CA ALA A 25 15.28 20.31 34.94
C ALA A 25 14.14 20.94 34.13
N ASP A 26 14.47 21.91 33.26
CA ASP A 26 13.51 22.63 32.40
C ASP A 26 13.19 21.87 31.11
N VAL A 27 13.80 20.70 30.89
CA VAL A 27 13.59 19.89 29.68
C VAL A 27 12.61 18.75 29.95
N ASP A 28 11.48 18.74 29.26
CA ASP A 28 10.59 17.59 29.23
C ASP A 28 11.21 16.52 28.32
N LEU A 29 11.95 15.60 28.92
CA LEU A 29 12.67 14.54 28.21
C LEU A 29 11.71 13.64 27.43
N SER A 30 10.54 13.30 28.00
CA SER A 30 9.55 12.41 27.32
C SER A 30 9.04 13.03 26.02
N PHE A 31 8.63 14.29 26.10
CA PHE A 31 8.22 15.05 24.93
C PHE A 31 9.35 15.15 23.89
N CYS A 32 10.56 15.52 24.32
CA CYS A 32 11.70 15.67 23.42
C CYS A 32 12.05 14.36 22.70
N LEU A 33 12.06 13.22 23.41
CA LEU A 33 12.31 11.91 22.81
C LEU A 33 11.25 11.54 21.78
N GLN A 34 9.97 11.80 22.08
CA GLN A 34 8.88 11.58 21.13
C GLN A 34 9.07 12.42 19.85
N GLN A 35 9.42 13.70 19.98
CA GLN A 35 9.63 14.58 18.82
C GLN A 35 10.85 14.16 17.99
N ILE A 36 11.96 13.77 18.64
CA ILE A 36 13.17 13.31 17.97
C ILE A 36 12.90 11.99 17.22
N GLU A 37 12.28 11.00 17.89
CA GLU A 37 11.93 9.72 17.26
C GLU A 37 10.96 9.95 16.09
N GLY A 38 9.95 10.78 16.30
CA GLY A 38 8.96 11.15 15.28
C GLY A 38 9.62 11.75 14.03
N TRP A 39 10.51 12.73 14.23
CA TRP A 39 11.26 13.34 13.13
C TRP A 39 12.17 12.33 12.41
N GLN A 40 12.89 11.46 13.14
CA GLN A 40 13.75 10.44 12.53
C GLN A 40 12.98 9.44 11.67
N GLN A 41 11.75 9.09 12.09
CA GLN A 41 10.85 8.26 11.29
C GLN A 41 10.31 9.04 10.06
N ALA A 42 9.94 10.30 10.28
CA ALA A 42 9.44 11.17 9.20
C ALA A 42 10.49 11.37 8.10
N CYS A 43 11.78 11.49 8.42
CA CYS A 43 12.84 11.58 7.41
C CYS A 43 12.79 10.46 6.35
N LYS A 44 12.30 9.28 6.72
CA LYS A 44 12.21 8.11 5.81
C LYS A 44 10.84 8.01 5.13
N LYS A 45 9.78 8.34 5.85
CA LYS A 45 8.38 8.10 5.44
C LYS A 45 7.72 9.33 4.83
N LEU A 46 8.11 10.52 5.30
CA LEU A 46 7.52 11.84 5.04
C LEU A 46 8.60 12.91 4.87
N PRO A 47 9.51 12.80 3.88
CA PRO A 47 10.67 13.69 3.76
C PRO A 47 10.31 15.17 3.63
N GLN A 48 9.22 15.56 2.98
CA GLN A 48 8.79 16.98 2.89
C GLN A 48 8.34 17.50 4.25
N TRP A 49 7.60 16.68 5.03
CA TRP A 49 7.23 17.03 6.39
C TRP A 49 8.47 17.17 7.28
N ALA A 50 9.41 16.24 7.20
CA ALA A 50 10.65 16.30 7.98
C ALA A 50 11.52 17.52 7.63
N ALA A 51 11.41 18.05 6.42
CA ALA A 51 12.09 19.27 5.99
C ALA A 51 11.41 20.55 6.53
N THR A 52 10.14 20.48 6.93
CA THR A 52 9.41 21.62 7.53
C THR A 52 9.79 21.76 9.00
N GLY A 53 10.28 22.91 9.38
CA GLY A 53 10.68 23.19 10.76
C GLY A 53 9.48 23.37 11.69
N GLY A 54 9.61 22.88 12.94
CA GLY A 54 8.62 23.15 13.99
C GLY A 54 7.40 22.22 14.00
N LEU A 55 7.29 21.27 13.09
CA LEU A 55 6.19 20.29 13.11
C LEU A 55 6.24 19.44 14.38
N LEU A 56 5.06 19.11 14.91
CA LEU A 56 4.85 18.22 16.03
C LEU A 56 4.52 16.81 15.54
N TYR A 57 5.09 15.81 16.21
CA TYR A 57 4.90 14.40 15.91
C TYR A 57 4.11 13.71 17.03
N PRO A 58 3.07 12.93 16.69
CA PRO A 58 2.29 12.18 17.66
C PRO A 58 3.07 11.00 18.23
N ALA A 59 2.43 10.25 19.14
CA ALA A 59 2.96 8.98 19.62
C ALA A 59 3.30 8.04 18.45
N ARG A 60 4.33 7.24 18.65
CA ARG A 60 4.92 6.34 17.63
C ARG A 60 3.90 5.53 16.82
N LEU A 61 2.86 4.99 17.48
CA LEU A 61 1.84 4.17 16.83
C LEU A 61 1.11 4.93 15.70
N SER A 62 0.70 6.16 15.95
CA SER A 62 0.01 6.99 14.95
C SER A 62 0.92 7.29 13.75
N LEU A 63 2.22 7.48 13.98
CA LEU A 63 3.18 7.69 12.90
C LEU A 63 3.48 6.42 12.10
N GLU A 64 3.48 5.25 12.73
CA GLU A 64 3.65 3.97 12.06
C GLU A 64 2.44 3.66 11.16
N GLN A 65 1.24 3.98 11.59
CA GLN A 65 -0.02 3.71 10.88
C GLN A 65 -0.37 4.72 9.78
N CYS A 66 0.14 5.95 9.84
CA CYS A 66 -0.16 6.96 8.83
C CYS A 66 0.36 6.56 7.43
N SER A 67 -0.15 7.19 6.40
CA SER A 67 0.33 7.04 5.02
C SER A 67 1.79 7.47 4.87
N SER A 68 2.48 6.93 3.87
CA SER A 68 3.73 7.49 3.39
C SER A 68 3.47 8.67 2.47
N GLU A 69 4.46 9.56 2.32
CA GLU A 69 4.40 10.65 1.37
C GLU A 69 4.08 10.16 -0.06
N ARG A 70 4.69 9.03 -0.46
CA ARG A 70 4.48 8.43 -1.79
C ARG A 70 3.01 8.01 -2.01
N THR A 71 2.38 7.40 -1.01
CA THR A 71 0.97 7.00 -1.11
C THR A 71 0.02 8.19 -0.96
N ALA A 72 0.38 9.22 -0.19
CA ALA A 72 -0.39 10.45 -0.09
C ALA A 72 -0.38 11.24 -1.42
N HIS A 73 0.76 11.33 -2.10
CA HIS A 73 0.86 11.89 -3.44
C HIS A 73 0.00 11.14 -4.46
N TYR A 74 -0.01 9.80 -4.40
CA TYR A 74 -0.88 9.02 -5.28
C TYR A 74 -2.36 9.37 -5.06
N LYS A 75 -2.81 9.48 -3.81
CA LYS A 75 -4.19 9.89 -3.47
C LYS A 75 -4.52 11.29 -3.99
N SER A 76 -3.58 12.22 -3.91
CA SER A 76 -3.74 13.56 -4.49
C SER A 76 -3.95 13.52 -6.01
N GLN A 77 -3.15 12.73 -6.74
CA GLN A 77 -3.31 12.54 -8.18
C GLN A 77 -4.64 11.85 -8.52
N LEU A 78 -5.05 10.86 -7.72
CA LEU A 78 -6.34 10.19 -7.86
C LEU A 78 -7.50 11.18 -7.73
N VAL A 79 -7.49 12.03 -6.71
CA VAL A 79 -8.54 13.04 -6.48
C VAL A 79 -8.59 14.05 -7.62
N GLN A 80 -7.44 14.52 -8.11
CA GLN A 80 -7.38 15.40 -9.27
C GLN A 80 -8.01 14.76 -10.51
N ARG A 81 -7.75 13.47 -10.75
CA ARG A 81 -8.35 12.74 -11.87
C ARG A 81 -9.87 12.57 -11.74
N LEU A 82 -10.35 12.30 -10.53
CA LEU A 82 -11.78 12.04 -10.28
C LEU A 82 -12.64 13.30 -10.34
N LEU A 83 -12.15 14.43 -9.82
CA LEU A 83 -12.94 15.64 -9.64
C LEU A 83 -12.59 16.76 -10.64
N SER A 84 -11.46 16.66 -11.33
CA SER A 84 -11.00 17.70 -12.28
C SER A 84 -11.05 19.11 -11.66
N ASP A 85 -11.95 19.99 -12.15
CA ASP A 85 -12.09 21.37 -11.69
C ASP A 85 -13.15 21.57 -10.59
N GLU A 86 -13.81 20.49 -10.13
CA GLU A 86 -14.93 20.54 -9.18
C GLU A 86 -14.49 20.33 -7.73
N MET A 87 -13.42 21.05 -7.30
CA MET A 87 -12.80 20.89 -5.98
C MET A 87 -13.18 22.02 -5.03
N GLU A 88 -14.47 22.13 -4.72
CA GLU A 88 -14.96 23.18 -3.81
C GLU A 88 -14.64 22.85 -2.36
N LYS A 89 -15.14 21.72 -1.87
CA LYS A 89 -15.00 21.34 -0.45
C LYS A 89 -14.67 19.85 -0.29
N MET A 90 -13.75 19.57 0.61
CA MET A 90 -13.49 18.21 1.09
C MET A 90 -13.72 18.06 2.59
N VAL A 91 -14.06 16.85 3.01
CA VAL A 91 -14.10 16.45 4.42
C VAL A 91 -13.31 15.16 4.59
N ASP A 92 -12.39 15.17 5.54
CA ASP A 92 -11.76 13.95 6.06
C ASP A 92 -12.43 13.60 7.40
N LEU A 93 -13.16 12.49 7.42
CA LEU A 93 -13.92 12.01 8.58
C LEU A 93 -13.05 11.34 9.65
N THR A 94 -11.78 11.06 9.34
CA THR A 94 -10.89 10.24 10.18
C THR A 94 -9.47 10.77 10.16
N GLY A 95 -9.30 12.04 10.39
CA GLY A 95 -8.08 12.80 10.14
C GLY A 95 -6.77 12.21 10.64
N GLY A 96 -6.76 11.54 11.81
CA GLY A 96 -5.58 10.89 12.37
C GLY A 96 -4.39 11.84 12.55
N PHE A 97 -3.20 11.48 12.05
CA PHE A 97 -2.05 12.40 12.07
C PHE A 97 -2.13 13.49 10.99
N GLY A 98 -3.11 13.45 10.08
CA GLY A 98 -3.34 14.50 9.07
C GLY A 98 -2.45 14.41 7.83
N ILE A 99 -1.76 13.29 7.60
CA ILE A 99 -0.87 13.15 6.43
C ILE A 99 -1.68 13.20 5.14
N ASP A 100 -2.65 12.31 4.96
CA ASP A 100 -3.47 12.28 3.74
C ASP A 100 -4.20 13.60 3.56
N PHE A 101 -4.78 14.14 4.63
CA PHE A 101 -5.43 15.45 4.61
C PHE A 101 -4.51 16.55 4.09
N SER A 102 -3.25 16.60 4.54
CA SER A 102 -2.31 17.65 4.15
C SER A 102 -1.93 17.66 2.67
N TYR A 103 -2.05 16.49 1.99
CA TYR A 103 -1.81 16.35 0.55
C TYR A 103 -3.10 16.54 -0.28
N LEU A 104 -4.27 16.32 0.32
CA LEU A 104 -5.56 16.50 -0.34
C LEU A 104 -6.08 17.91 -0.20
N ALA A 105 -6.03 18.51 0.98
CA ALA A 105 -6.57 19.82 1.29
C ALA A 105 -6.11 20.94 0.33
N PRO A 106 -4.85 21.00 -0.14
CA PRO A 106 -4.41 22.02 -1.09
C PRO A 106 -5.15 22.04 -2.43
N LEU A 107 -5.85 20.96 -2.77
CA LEU A 107 -6.64 20.85 -4.00
C LEU A 107 -8.00 21.55 -3.90
N PHE A 108 -8.48 21.84 -2.70
CA PHE A 108 -9.83 22.32 -2.45
C PHE A 108 -9.85 23.75 -1.94
N GLN A 109 -10.95 24.46 -2.21
CA GLN A 109 -11.17 25.81 -1.66
C GLN A 109 -11.43 25.77 -0.15
N GLN A 110 -12.09 24.72 0.33
CA GLN A 110 -12.37 24.48 1.75
C GLN A 110 -12.03 23.03 2.10
N ALA A 111 -11.43 22.82 3.26
CA ALA A 111 -11.10 21.50 3.75
C ALA A 111 -11.45 21.37 5.25
N VAL A 112 -12.17 20.32 5.61
CA VAL A 112 -12.56 20.04 6.99
C VAL A 112 -11.89 18.74 7.42
N TYR A 113 -11.14 18.82 8.51
CA TYR A 113 -10.48 17.69 9.16
C TYR A 113 -11.26 17.35 10.44
N ILE A 114 -11.71 16.10 10.57
CA ILE A 114 -12.46 15.60 11.72
C ILE A 114 -11.66 14.49 12.38
N GLU A 115 -11.46 14.60 13.67
CA GLU A 115 -10.72 13.61 14.46
C GLU A 115 -11.27 13.61 15.91
N ARG A 116 -11.52 12.42 16.46
CA ARG A 116 -12.06 12.25 17.81
C ARG A 116 -11.04 12.46 18.93
N GLN A 117 -9.76 12.25 18.66
CA GLN A 117 -8.68 12.41 19.62
C GLN A 117 -8.23 13.87 19.67
N GLU A 118 -8.55 14.56 20.77
CA GLU A 118 -8.20 15.97 20.98
C GLU A 118 -6.71 16.25 20.78
N GLN A 119 -5.83 15.35 21.24
CA GLN A 119 -4.39 15.51 21.08
C GLN A 119 -3.96 15.55 19.61
N LEU A 120 -4.57 14.72 18.75
CA LEU A 120 -4.30 14.73 17.31
C LEU A 120 -4.84 15.99 16.66
N CYS A 121 -6.00 16.49 17.08
CA CYS A 121 -6.54 17.78 16.62
C CYS A 121 -5.61 18.95 16.95
N GLN A 122 -5.06 18.99 18.16
CA GLN A 122 -4.09 20.04 18.56
C GLN A 122 -2.80 19.97 17.72
N ILE A 123 -2.27 18.77 17.48
CA ILE A 123 -1.10 18.56 16.61
C ILE A 123 -1.44 18.97 15.16
N ALA A 124 -2.59 18.57 14.64
CA ALA A 124 -3.03 18.91 13.28
C ALA A 124 -3.17 20.41 13.11
N GLN A 125 -3.84 21.10 14.04
CA GLN A 125 -4.01 22.56 13.99
C GLN A 125 -2.67 23.29 13.96
N HIS A 126 -1.70 22.88 14.79
CA HIS A 126 -0.35 23.44 14.81
C HIS A 126 0.37 23.17 13.47
N ASN A 127 0.34 21.93 13.01
CA ASN A 127 1.07 21.52 11.82
C ASN A 127 0.50 22.13 10.55
N PHE A 128 -0.83 22.20 10.41
CA PHE A 128 -1.49 22.76 9.24
C PHE A 128 -1.18 24.26 9.07
N ALA A 129 -1.06 25.00 10.16
CA ALA A 129 -0.62 26.39 10.13
C ALA A 129 0.80 26.52 9.52
N LEU A 130 1.74 25.64 9.94
CA LEU A 130 3.12 25.63 9.44
C LEU A 130 3.22 25.12 7.99
N LEU A 131 2.29 24.24 7.57
CA LEU A 131 2.19 23.74 6.21
C LEU A 131 1.43 24.70 5.25
N GLY A 132 0.96 25.86 5.74
CA GLY A 132 0.25 26.84 4.94
C GLY A 132 -1.20 26.49 4.61
N LEU A 133 -1.81 25.53 5.33
CA LEU A 133 -3.19 25.10 5.13
C LEU A 133 -4.17 25.99 5.90
N HIS A 134 -4.15 27.28 5.63
CA HIS A 134 -4.96 28.29 6.37
C HIS A 134 -6.48 28.18 6.12
N HIS A 135 -6.88 27.47 5.07
CA HIS A 135 -8.28 27.16 4.72
C HIS A 135 -8.80 25.86 5.32
N ALA A 136 -7.96 25.16 6.10
CA ALA A 136 -8.32 23.92 6.78
C ALA A 136 -9.00 24.23 8.12
N GLU A 137 -10.19 23.66 8.33
CA GLU A 137 -10.92 23.67 9.59
C GLU A 137 -10.68 22.37 10.34
N VAL A 138 -10.23 22.45 11.60
CA VAL A 138 -10.01 21.28 12.46
C VAL A 138 -11.18 21.17 13.44
N ARG A 139 -11.86 20.02 13.46
CA ARG A 139 -12.97 19.69 14.35
C ARG A 139 -12.65 18.48 15.20
N ASN A 140 -12.76 18.63 16.52
CA ASN A 140 -12.65 17.52 17.46
C ASN A 140 -14.03 16.91 17.68
N ALA A 141 -14.34 15.85 16.93
CA ALA A 141 -15.67 15.23 16.95
C ALA A 141 -15.62 13.77 16.45
N GLU A 142 -16.66 13.02 16.71
CA GLU A 142 -16.89 11.70 16.11
C GLU A 142 -17.42 11.85 14.68
N ALA A 143 -16.93 11.01 13.77
CA ALA A 143 -17.30 11.05 12.35
C ALA A 143 -18.79 10.94 12.10
N GLU A 144 -19.47 10.03 12.82
CA GLU A 144 -20.90 9.76 12.70
C GLU A 144 -21.75 10.98 13.07
N SER A 145 -21.35 11.73 14.10
CA SER A 145 -22.09 12.93 14.52
C SER A 145 -21.87 14.10 13.57
N GLU A 146 -20.66 14.27 13.06
CA GLU A 146 -20.33 15.36 12.12
C GLU A 146 -20.94 15.11 10.73
N LEU A 147 -21.03 13.87 10.29
CA LEU A 147 -21.61 13.54 9.00
C LEU A 147 -23.03 14.12 8.84
N GLN A 148 -23.84 14.12 9.90
CA GLN A 148 -25.19 14.69 9.89
C GLN A 148 -25.22 16.20 9.63
N HIS A 149 -24.12 16.90 9.88
CA HIS A 149 -23.99 18.35 9.72
C HIS A 149 -23.25 18.77 8.44
N ILE A 150 -22.75 17.78 7.66
CA ILE A 150 -22.11 18.01 6.38
C ILE A 150 -23.18 18.20 5.31
N ASN A 151 -23.13 19.34 4.63
CA ASN A 151 -23.86 19.55 3.40
C ASN A 151 -23.14 18.91 2.23
N GLU A 152 -23.68 18.99 1.01
CA GLU A 152 -23.06 18.47 -0.20
C GLU A 152 -21.61 18.96 -0.36
N VAL A 153 -20.68 18.03 -0.57
CA VAL A 153 -19.26 18.28 -0.73
C VAL A 153 -18.70 17.54 -1.95
N SER A 154 -17.57 18.01 -2.48
CA SER A 154 -16.93 17.34 -3.62
C SER A 154 -16.32 16.00 -3.24
N LEU A 155 -15.70 15.89 -2.04
CA LEU A 155 -15.04 14.70 -1.55
C LEU A 155 -15.33 14.45 -0.08
N ILE A 156 -15.71 13.23 0.26
CA ILE A 156 -15.53 12.65 1.61
C ILE A 156 -14.40 11.62 1.52
N TYR A 157 -13.40 11.79 2.38
CA TYR A 157 -12.33 10.83 2.60
C TYR A 157 -12.47 10.20 3.99
N ALA A 158 -12.26 8.88 4.09
CA ALA A 158 -12.24 8.20 5.37
C ALA A 158 -11.23 7.05 5.39
N ASP A 159 -10.48 6.92 6.48
CA ASP A 159 -9.59 5.82 6.84
C ASP A 159 -10.08 5.15 8.12
N PRO A 160 -11.18 4.36 8.06
CA PRO A 160 -11.80 3.80 9.25
C PRO A 160 -10.84 2.86 9.97
N ALA A 161 -10.62 3.15 11.27
CA ALA A 161 -9.75 2.37 12.12
C ALA A 161 -10.47 1.12 12.65
N ARG A 162 -9.73 0.05 12.93
CA ARG A 162 -10.30 -1.11 13.62
C ARG A 162 -10.72 -0.75 15.04
N ARG A 163 -11.84 -1.30 15.47
CA ARG A 163 -12.19 -1.29 16.89
C ARG A 163 -11.20 -2.18 17.63
N ASP A 164 -10.41 -1.59 18.54
CA ASP A 164 -9.46 -2.33 19.35
C ASP A 164 -10.21 -3.22 20.33
N GLY A 165 -10.22 -4.49 20.10
CA GLY A 165 -10.90 -5.41 21.01
C GLY A 165 -10.61 -6.88 20.84
N ALA A 166 -9.53 -7.36 20.41
CA ALA A 166 -9.15 -8.78 20.53
C ALA A 166 -8.23 -9.27 19.42
N GLY A 167 -7.10 -8.67 19.16
CA GLY A 167 -5.96 -9.36 18.50
C GLY A 167 -6.25 -10.23 17.24
N ARG A 168 -7.44 -10.15 16.66
CA ARG A 168 -7.82 -10.95 15.50
C ARG A 168 -7.09 -10.48 14.24
N LYS A 169 -6.53 -11.42 13.50
CA LYS A 169 -5.78 -11.15 12.26
C LYS A 169 -6.66 -10.80 11.05
N VAL A 170 -7.98 -10.99 11.14
CA VAL A 170 -8.91 -10.74 10.03
C VAL A 170 -9.44 -9.34 10.16
N VAL A 171 -9.40 -8.59 9.06
CA VAL A 171 -9.94 -7.24 8.94
C VAL A 171 -11.27 -7.35 8.21
N LEU A 172 -12.36 -7.10 8.92
CA LEU A 172 -13.69 -6.98 8.33
C LEU A 172 -14.12 -5.51 8.39
N LEU A 173 -14.93 -5.08 7.42
CA LEU A 173 -15.46 -3.70 7.41
C LEU A 173 -16.37 -3.43 8.61
N GLU A 174 -17.11 -4.44 9.05
CA GLU A 174 -18.02 -4.37 10.19
C GLU A 174 -17.28 -4.09 11.51
N ASP A 175 -16.00 -4.44 11.57
CA ASP A 175 -15.13 -4.21 12.74
C ASP A 175 -14.49 -2.82 12.72
N CYS A 176 -14.74 -2.01 11.70
CA CYS A 176 -14.17 -0.67 11.56
C CYS A 176 -15.02 0.41 12.24
N GLN A 177 -14.35 1.51 12.59
CA GLN A 177 -15.01 2.73 13.10
C GLN A 177 -14.41 3.96 12.37
N PRO A 178 -15.27 4.81 11.79
CA PRO A 178 -16.73 4.66 11.64
C PRO A 178 -17.13 3.39 10.85
N ASN A 179 -18.33 2.86 11.13
CA ASN A 179 -18.88 1.74 10.36
C ASN A 179 -19.40 2.25 9.00
N VAL A 180 -18.54 2.18 7.99
CA VAL A 180 -18.85 2.71 6.66
C VAL A 180 -19.94 1.95 5.91
N ILE A 181 -20.29 0.73 6.34
CA ILE A 181 -21.41 -0.03 5.77
C ILE A 181 -22.73 0.62 6.17
N ASP A 182 -22.88 0.93 7.46
CA ASP A 182 -24.10 1.57 7.97
C ASP A 182 -24.25 3.01 7.48
N LEU A 183 -23.14 3.70 7.27
CA LEU A 183 -23.10 5.11 6.85
C LEU A 183 -23.13 5.31 5.33
N GLN A 184 -23.04 4.26 4.55
CA GLN A 184 -22.76 4.35 3.11
C GLN A 184 -23.81 5.19 2.34
N THR A 185 -25.09 5.06 2.65
CA THR A 185 -26.14 5.86 2.01
C THR A 185 -25.95 7.34 2.32
N GLU A 186 -25.73 7.67 3.59
CA GLU A 186 -25.52 9.05 4.01
C GLU A 186 -24.24 9.66 3.43
N LEU A 187 -23.15 8.89 3.35
CA LEU A 187 -21.92 9.31 2.70
C LEU A 187 -22.14 9.68 1.22
N LEU A 188 -22.89 8.85 0.50
CA LEU A 188 -23.20 9.08 -0.91
C LEU A 188 -24.17 10.25 -1.11
N ASP A 189 -25.12 10.46 -0.22
CA ASP A 189 -26.07 11.60 -0.29
C ASP A 189 -25.37 12.94 -0.04
N ARG A 190 -24.19 12.93 0.62
CA ARG A 190 -23.45 14.12 1.02
C ARG A 190 -22.23 14.45 0.15
N ALA A 191 -21.73 13.48 -0.64
CA ALA A 191 -20.52 13.70 -1.43
C ALA A 191 -20.68 13.24 -2.87
N ARG A 192 -20.07 13.98 -3.80
CA ARG A 192 -19.96 13.53 -5.20
C ARG A 192 -19.10 12.29 -5.32
N VAL A 193 -18.00 12.25 -4.56
CA VAL A 193 -17.07 11.11 -4.48
C VAL A 193 -16.77 10.80 -3.03
N VAL A 194 -16.80 9.53 -2.68
CA VAL A 194 -16.31 9.00 -1.39
C VAL A 194 -15.09 8.14 -1.67
N ILE A 195 -14.01 8.38 -0.94
CA ILE A 195 -12.81 7.54 -0.97
C ILE A 195 -12.62 6.90 0.40
N LEU A 196 -12.68 5.58 0.44
CA LEU A 196 -12.38 4.79 1.64
C LEU A 196 -10.98 4.22 1.52
N LYS A 197 -10.08 4.59 2.44
CA LYS A 197 -8.78 3.93 2.59
C LYS A 197 -8.91 2.77 3.56
N LEU A 198 -8.43 1.61 3.16
CA LEU A 198 -8.59 0.37 3.92
C LEU A 198 -7.28 -0.38 4.04
N SER A 199 -7.19 -1.23 5.06
CA SER A 199 -6.03 -2.10 5.27
C SER A 199 -5.80 -3.03 4.07
N PRO A 200 -4.54 -3.24 3.64
CA PRO A 200 -4.22 -4.22 2.60
C PRO A 200 -4.56 -5.67 3.01
N MET A 201 -4.87 -5.92 4.28
CA MET A 201 -5.29 -7.24 4.77
C MET A 201 -6.78 -7.53 4.51
N LEU A 202 -7.57 -6.52 4.15
CA LEU A 202 -9.01 -6.67 3.88
C LEU A 202 -9.25 -7.58 2.66
N ASP A 203 -10.29 -8.40 2.70
CA ASP A 203 -10.78 -9.14 1.55
C ASP A 203 -11.59 -8.20 0.64
N ILE A 204 -11.05 -7.92 -0.55
CA ILE A 204 -11.65 -7.01 -1.52
C ILE A 204 -13.02 -7.51 -1.97
N GLN A 205 -13.15 -8.82 -2.25
CA GLN A 205 -14.40 -9.39 -2.73
C GLN A 205 -15.49 -9.37 -1.65
N HIS A 206 -15.09 -9.54 -0.38
CA HIS A 206 -16.01 -9.40 0.74
C HIS A 206 -16.50 -7.95 0.86
N ALA A 207 -15.61 -6.98 0.79
CA ALA A 207 -15.96 -5.56 0.83
C ALA A 207 -16.91 -5.15 -0.31
N LEU A 208 -16.65 -5.63 -1.53
CA LEU A 208 -17.49 -5.35 -2.71
C LEU A 208 -18.91 -5.94 -2.61
N ARG A 209 -19.11 -6.99 -1.81
CA ARG A 209 -20.47 -7.52 -1.54
C ARG A 209 -21.25 -6.68 -0.53
N GLN A 210 -20.55 -5.93 0.33
CA GLN A 210 -21.17 -5.15 1.39
C GLN A 210 -21.39 -3.69 1.02
N LEU A 211 -20.53 -3.16 0.14
CA LEU A 211 -20.58 -1.77 -0.31
C LEU A 211 -21.22 -1.67 -1.69
N HIS A 212 -22.11 -0.69 -1.85
CA HIS A 212 -22.74 -0.39 -3.14
C HIS A 212 -21.99 0.75 -3.84
N ASN A 213 -22.20 0.88 -5.14
CA ASN A 213 -21.65 1.98 -5.94
C ASN A 213 -20.11 2.12 -5.91
N VAL A 214 -19.38 1.05 -5.54
CA VAL A 214 -17.93 1.01 -5.72
C VAL A 214 -17.64 0.95 -7.21
N ARG A 215 -16.90 1.93 -7.71
CA ARG A 215 -16.55 2.05 -9.14
C ARG A 215 -15.09 1.78 -9.43
N GLU A 216 -14.23 2.07 -8.46
CA GLU A 216 -12.82 1.78 -8.58
C GLU A 216 -12.27 1.14 -7.31
N VAL A 217 -11.41 0.16 -7.49
CA VAL A 217 -10.61 -0.47 -6.44
C VAL A 217 -9.15 -0.23 -6.75
N HIS A 218 -8.48 0.58 -5.94
CA HIS A 218 -7.06 0.83 -6.06
C HIS A 218 -6.30 -0.04 -5.06
N VAL A 219 -5.43 -0.90 -5.56
CA VAL A 219 -4.50 -1.67 -4.74
C VAL A 219 -3.13 -1.03 -4.86
N VAL A 220 -2.70 -0.34 -3.82
CA VAL A 220 -1.46 0.44 -3.84
C VAL A 220 -0.33 -0.33 -3.17
N SER A 221 0.70 -0.65 -3.94
CA SER A 221 1.94 -1.22 -3.45
C SER A 221 3.11 -0.23 -3.56
N VAL A 222 4.01 -0.30 -2.59
CA VAL A 222 5.24 0.48 -2.54
C VAL A 222 6.41 -0.49 -2.41
N ASP A 223 7.36 -0.43 -3.33
CA ASP A 223 8.54 -1.30 -3.36
C ASP A 223 8.18 -2.80 -3.29
N GLY A 224 7.07 -3.19 -3.95
CA GLY A 224 6.61 -4.58 -4.04
C GLY A 224 5.78 -5.07 -2.84
N GLU A 225 5.41 -4.21 -1.91
CA GLU A 225 4.56 -4.53 -0.76
C GLU A 225 3.24 -3.75 -0.81
N CYS A 226 2.09 -4.43 -0.73
CA CYS A 226 0.79 -3.77 -0.65
C CYS A 226 0.68 -2.98 0.65
N LYS A 227 0.39 -1.68 0.54
CA LYS A 227 0.33 -0.75 1.67
C LYS A 227 -1.09 -0.35 2.03
N GLU A 228 -1.96 -0.16 1.06
CA GLU A 228 -3.33 0.28 1.26
C GLU A 228 -4.24 -0.14 0.10
N LEU A 229 -5.52 -0.20 0.39
CA LEU A 229 -6.60 -0.30 -0.59
C LEU A 229 -7.37 1.01 -0.57
N LEU A 230 -7.76 1.53 -1.75
CA LEU A 230 -8.68 2.65 -1.84
C LEU A 230 -9.91 2.19 -2.62
N LEU A 231 -11.09 2.39 -2.04
CA LEU A 231 -12.36 2.17 -2.73
C LEU A 231 -12.96 3.53 -3.08
N VAL A 232 -13.21 3.74 -4.36
CA VAL A 232 -13.85 4.95 -4.87
C VAL A 232 -15.33 4.65 -5.11
N ILE A 233 -16.20 5.42 -4.46
CA ILE A 233 -17.64 5.21 -4.44
C ILE A 233 -18.30 6.50 -4.96
N HIS A 234 -19.21 6.39 -5.91
CA HIS A 234 -20.02 7.50 -6.40
C HIS A 234 -21.26 7.02 -7.16
N HIS A 235 -22.28 7.89 -7.29
CA HIS A 235 -23.57 7.55 -7.90
C HIS A 235 -23.50 7.25 -9.39
N GLN A 236 -22.55 7.81 -10.12
CA GLN A 236 -22.45 7.62 -11.55
C GLN A 236 -22.30 6.14 -11.90
N GLU A 237 -23.16 5.61 -12.72
CA GLU A 237 -23.09 4.22 -13.17
C GLU A 237 -21.92 4.02 -14.11
N MET A 238 -20.95 3.23 -13.68
CA MET A 238 -19.77 2.85 -14.43
C MET A 238 -19.41 1.39 -14.11
N PRO A 239 -18.83 0.65 -15.06
CA PRO A 239 -18.25 -0.66 -14.75
C PRO A 239 -17.15 -0.55 -13.70
N LEU A 240 -17.10 -1.51 -12.78
CA LEU A 240 -16.03 -1.60 -11.79
C LEU A 240 -14.68 -1.77 -12.48
N ARG A 241 -13.67 -1.03 -12.02
CA ARG A 241 -12.29 -1.13 -12.48
C ARG A 241 -11.33 -1.35 -11.33
N TYR A 242 -10.32 -2.18 -11.56
CA TYR A 242 -9.21 -2.39 -10.65
C TYR A 242 -8.00 -1.62 -11.14
N TYR A 243 -7.45 -0.79 -10.27
CA TYR A 243 -6.22 -0.05 -10.50
C TYR A 243 -5.11 -0.68 -9.64
N CYS A 244 -4.25 -1.44 -10.28
CA CYS A 244 -3.13 -2.10 -9.63
C CYS A 244 -1.91 -1.19 -9.71
N VAL A 245 -1.61 -0.53 -8.60
CA VAL A 245 -0.60 0.53 -8.53
C VAL A 245 0.66 0.01 -7.86
N ASN A 246 1.80 0.22 -8.51
CA ASN A 246 3.11 -0.09 -7.94
C ASN A 246 3.99 1.16 -7.96
N ILE A 247 4.40 1.64 -6.79
CA ILE A 247 5.23 2.83 -6.62
C ILE A 247 6.65 2.38 -6.27
N ALA A 248 7.55 2.40 -7.26
CA ALA A 248 8.95 1.99 -7.12
C ALA A 248 9.85 2.98 -7.88
N GLY A 249 10.08 4.18 -7.29
CA GLY A 249 10.69 5.32 -7.96
C GLY A 249 9.68 6.08 -8.83
N THR A 250 9.08 5.41 -9.79
CA THR A 250 7.95 5.90 -10.62
C THR A 250 6.66 5.16 -10.25
N ILE A 251 5.53 5.71 -10.65
CA ILE A 251 4.22 5.06 -10.51
C ILE A 251 3.97 4.24 -11.78
N GLN A 252 3.79 2.93 -11.60
CA GLN A 252 3.30 2.03 -12.64
C GLN A 252 1.87 1.63 -12.29
N GLU A 253 0.94 1.88 -13.18
CA GLU A 253 -0.48 1.56 -13.01
C GLU A 253 -0.94 0.57 -14.08
N THR A 254 -1.63 -0.47 -13.67
CA THR A 254 -2.29 -1.42 -14.55
C THR A 254 -3.79 -1.40 -14.26
N VAL A 255 -4.59 -1.04 -15.26
CA VAL A 255 -6.04 -0.96 -15.12
C VAL A 255 -6.68 -2.20 -15.71
N VAL A 256 -7.53 -2.85 -14.92
CA VAL A 256 -8.23 -4.08 -15.32
C VAL A 256 -9.73 -3.89 -15.09
N SER A 257 -10.55 -4.28 -16.05
CA SER A 257 -12.02 -4.33 -15.90
C SER A 257 -12.43 -5.46 -14.93
N ASP A 258 -13.69 -5.47 -14.52
CA ASP A 258 -14.27 -6.55 -13.70
C ASP A 258 -14.50 -7.86 -14.46
N LYS A 259 -14.31 -7.85 -15.79
CA LYS A 259 -14.48 -9.01 -16.66
C LYS A 259 -13.28 -9.16 -17.58
N TRP A 260 -12.76 -10.37 -17.65
CA TRP A 260 -11.70 -10.77 -18.58
C TRP A 260 -11.90 -12.18 -19.08
N PRO A 261 -11.32 -12.54 -20.24
CA PRO A 261 -11.34 -13.91 -20.76
C PRO A 261 -10.67 -14.91 -19.82
N ASN A 262 -11.01 -16.18 -19.95
CA ASN A 262 -10.30 -17.23 -19.23
C ASN A 262 -8.80 -17.21 -19.59
N PRO A 263 -7.91 -17.40 -18.60
CA PRO A 263 -6.48 -17.37 -18.84
C PRO A 263 -6.04 -18.52 -19.76
N VAL A 264 -5.11 -18.24 -20.63
CA VAL A 264 -4.45 -19.26 -21.45
C VAL A 264 -3.38 -19.95 -20.62
N ILE A 265 -3.47 -21.28 -20.50
CA ILE A 265 -2.48 -22.08 -19.76
C ILE A 265 -1.56 -22.75 -20.78
N CYS A 266 -0.25 -22.58 -20.63
CA CYS A 266 0.74 -23.19 -21.52
C CYS A 266 0.93 -24.70 -21.24
N ASP A 267 1.34 -25.43 -22.25
CA ASP A 267 1.74 -26.87 -22.08
C ASP A 267 3.19 -26.97 -21.60
N ARG A 268 4.02 -25.99 -21.93
CA ARG A 268 5.41 -25.90 -21.49
C ARG A 268 5.81 -24.43 -21.31
N GLU A 269 6.86 -24.19 -20.53
CA GLU A 269 7.44 -22.88 -20.40
C GLU A 269 8.06 -22.39 -21.70
N ALA A 270 8.04 -21.08 -21.89
CA ALA A 270 8.70 -20.36 -22.98
C ALA A 270 10.04 -19.76 -22.52
N SER A 271 10.59 -18.82 -23.26
CA SER A 271 11.93 -18.23 -23.00
C SER A 271 11.97 -17.30 -21.79
N TYR A 272 10.86 -16.64 -21.46
CA TYR A 272 10.75 -15.68 -20.37
C TYR A 272 9.73 -16.10 -19.32
N LEU A 273 10.04 -15.79 -18.07
CA LEU A 273 9.15 -15.98 -16.92
C LEU A 273 8.79 -14.62 -16.33
N TYR A 274 7.51 -14.44 -16.00
CA TYR A 274 6.98 -13.20 -15.46
C TYR A 274 6.28 -13.46 -14.12
N GLU A 275 6.53 -12.58 -13.16
CA GLU A 275 5.85 -12.59 -11.87
C GLU A 275 5.19 -11.22 -11.65
N PRO A 276 3.84 -11.15 -11.56
CA PRO A 276 3.12 -9.90 -11.40
C PRO A 276 3.48 -9.15 -10.12
N ASN A 277 3.29 -7.83 -10.14
CA ASN A 277 3.40 -6.98 -8.96
C ASN A 277 2.43 -7.42 -7.85
N ALA A 278 2.77 -7.11 -6.61
CA ALA A 278 1.96 -7.46 -5.43
C ALA A 278 0.55 -6.87 -5.50
N SER A 279 0.38 -5.67 -6.08
CA SER A 279 -0.93 -5.04 -6.27
C SER A 279 -1.87 -5.87 -7.15
N ILE A 280 -1.38 -6.44 -8.24
CA ILE A 280 -2.15 -7.29 -9.16
C ILE A 280 -2.58 -8.59 -8.47
N LEU A 281 -1.63 -9.22 -7.75
CA LEU A 281 -1.92 -10.45 -7.02
C LEU A 281 -2.93 -10.22 -5.90
N LYS A 282 -2.83 -9.10 -5.19
CA LYS A 282 -3.77 -8.73 -4.13
C LYS A 282 -5.15 -8.38 -4.67
N ALA A 283 -5.23 -7.72 -5.83
CA ALA A 283 -6.49 -7.43 -6.52
C ALA A 283 -7.20 -8.70 -7.02
N GLY A 284 -6.48 -9.82 -7.21
CA GLY A 284 -7.02 -11.06 -7.73
C GLY A 284 -7.28 -11.04 -9.25
N VAL A 285 -6.71 -10.08 -9.96
CA VAL A 285 -6.96 -9.82 -11.39
C VAL A 285 -5.84 -10.32 -12.31
N GLN A 286 -4.91 -11.11 -11.79
CA GLN A 286 -3.72 -11.56 -12.53
C GLN A 286 -4.06 -12.33 -13.81
N ASP A 287 -5.22 -12.97 -13.90
CA ASP A 287 -5.62 -13.76 -15.08
C ASP A 287 -5.91 -12.88 -16.31
N ALA A 288 -6.30 -11.63 -16.07
CA ALA A 288 -6.47 -10.63 -17.13
C ALA A 288 -5.16 -10.33 -17.90
N LEU A 289 -4.00 -10.55 -17.25
CA LEU A 289 -2.70 -10.30 -17.87
C LEU A 289 -2.46 -11.20 -19.10
N CYS A 290 -3.11 -12.39 -19.17
CA CYS A 290 -3.03 -13.25 -20.34
C CYS A 290 -3.57 -12.54 -21.58
N ASP A 291 -4.66 -11.80 -21.45
CA ASP A 291 -5.24 -11.07 -22.56
C ASP A 291 -4.53 -9.73 -22.80
N ILE A 292 -4.21 -8.98 -21.75
CA ILE A 292 -3.60 -7.64 -21.86
C ILE A 292 -2.18 -7.73 -22.46
N TYR A 293 -1.35 -8.67 -21.95
CA TYR A 293 0.07 -8.79 -22.31
C TYR A 293 0.39 -9.98 -23.19
N LYS A 294 -0.63 -10.76 -23.63
CA LYS A 294 -0.48 -11.96 -24.48
C LYS A 294 0.51 -12.99 -23.89
N VAL A 295 0.51 -13.10 -22.56
CA VAL A 295 1.28 -14.12 -21.82
C VAL A 295 0.42 -15.34 -21.52
N GLN A 296 1.05 -16.47 -21.22
CA GLN A 296 0.40 -17.70 -20.81
C GLN A 296 0.76 -18.06 -19.37
N LYS A 297 -0.18 -18.62 -18.60
CA LYS A 297 0.11 -19.11 -17.24
C LYS A 297 0.76 -20.48 -17.30
N LEU A 298 1.66 -20.77 -16.37
CA LEU A 298 2.27 -22.09 -16.19
C LEU A 298 1.27 -23.11 -15.61
N HIS A 299 0.35 -22.63 -14.75
CA HIS A 299 -0.68 -23.44 -14.09
C HIS A 299 -1.81 -22.52 -13.60
N PRO A 300 -3.07 -22.96 -13.55
CA PRO A 300 -4.19 -22.13 -13.08
C PRO A 300 -3.91 -21.41 -11.73
N PHE A 301 -3.18 -22.04 -10.83
CA PHE A 301 -2.92 -21.52 -9.47
C PHE A 301 -1.49 -20.99 -9.26
N SER A 302 -0.59 -21.04 -10.26
CA SER A 302 0.83 -20.65 -10.03
C SER A 302 1.06 -19.15 -10.01
N HIS A 303 0.21 -18.35 -10.61
CA HIS A 303 0.40 -16.90 -10.81
C HIS A 303 1.77 -16.53 -11.41
N LEU A 304 2.38 -17.46 -12.16
CA LEU A 304 3.57 -17.24 -12.98
C LEU A 304 3.19 -17.35 -14.44
N PHE A 305 3.77 -16.48 -15.25
CA PHE A 305 3.44 -16.39 -16.67
C PHE A 305 4.70 -16.57 -17.51
N THR A 306 4.50 -16.91 -18.77
CA THR A 306 5.59 -17.16 -19.73
C THR A 306 5.26 -16.62 -21.10
N SER A 307 6.29 -16.26 -21.87
CA SER A 307 6.23 -15.87 -23.29
C SER A 307 7.58 -16.13 -23.96
N ASP A 308 7.57 -16.42 -25.24
CA ASP A 308 8.81 -16.53 -26.03
C ASP A 308 9.38 -15.15 -26.39
N GLU A 309 8.54 -14.11 -26.41
CA GLU A 309 8.96 -12.73 -26.64
C GLU A 309 9.14 -11.98 -25.32
N LEU A 310 10.09 -11.06 -25.30
CA LEU A 310 10.30 -10.17 -24.16
C LEU A 310 9.21 -9.08 -24.14
N ILE A 311 8.39 -9.07 -23.09
CA ILE A 311 7.38 -8.05 -22.83
C ILE A 311 7.93 -7.10 -21.76
N ALA A 312 8.60 -6.04 -22.22
CA ALA A 312 9.37 -5.15 -21.36
C ALA A 312 8.52 -4.28 -20.42
N ASP A 313 7.26 -4.02 -20.79
CA ASP A 313 6.27 -3.24 -20.02
C ASP A 313 5.38 -4.10 -19.12
N PHE A 314 5.67 -5.40 -18.99
CA PHE A 314 4.92 -6.28 -18.08
C PHE A 314 4.93 -5.73 -16.65
N PRO A 315 3.77 -5.65 -15.98
CA PRO A 315 3.65 -5.04 -14.65
C PRO A 315 4.13 -6.00 -13.56
N GLY A 316 5.43 -6.23 -13.49
CA GLY A 316 6.02 -7.17 -12.57
C GLY A 316 7.52 -7.37 -12.75
N ARG A 317 8.01 -8.49 -12.24
CA ARG A 317 9.40 -8.90 -12.42
C ARG A 317 9.53 -9.79 -13.65
N ILE A 318 10.53 -9.52 -14.47
CA ILE A 318 10.78 -10.24 -15.72
C ILE A 318 12.10 -11.00 -15.59
N PHE A 319 12.08 -12.26 -16.04
CA PHE A 319 13.22 -13.14 -15.96
C PHE A 319 13.40 -13.88 -17.28
N ARG A 320 14.67 -14.11 -17.66
CA ARG A 320 15.02 -15.05 -18.73
C ARG A 320 15.27 -16.42 -18.11
N ILE A 321 14.61 -17.46 -18.62
CA ILE A 321 14.82 -18.84 -18.17
C ILE A 321 16.14 -19.34 -18.75
N GLN A 322 17.03 -19.83 -17.89
CA GLN A 322 18.33 -20.40 -18.23
C GLN A 322 18.32 -21.93 -18.18
N GLY A 323 17.33 -22.51 -17.52
CA GLY A 323 17.18 -23.95 -17.42
C GLY A 323 16.06 -24.37 -16.49
N ARG A 324 15.67 -25.65 -16.61
CA ARG A 324 14.61 -26.29 -15.83
C ARG A 324 15.09 -27.63 -15.25
N SER A 325 14.58 -28.00 -14.10
CA SER A 325 14.70 -29.33 -13.51
C SER A 325 13.35 -29.83 -13.01
N ASP A 326 13.15 -31.13 -13.10
CA ASP A 326 12.01 -31.91 -12.58
C ASP A 326 12.19 -32.37 -11.12
N PHE A 327 13.17 -31.85 -10.40
CA PHE A 327 13.60 -32.28 -9.07
C PHE A 327 14.27 -33.67 -9.02
N SER A 328 14.58 -34.29 -10.16
CA SER A 328 15.46 -35.48 -10.18
C SER A 328 16.86 -35.14 -9.68
N LYS A 329 17.57 -36.10 -9.11
CA LYS A 329 18.95 -35.89 -8.59
C LYS A 329 19.89 -35.36 -9.68
N GLN A 330 19.80 -35.91 -10.89
CA GLN A 330 20.65 -35.49 -12.00
C GLN A 330 20.26 -34.11 -12.51
N GLY A 331 18.97 -33.85 -12.72
CA GLY A 331 18.47 -32.55 -13.16
C GLY A 331 18.84 -31.41 -12.19
N MET A 332 18.68 -31.66 -10.89
CA MET A 332 19.06 -30.71 -9.84
C MET A 332 20.56 -30.45 -9.81
N LYS A 333 21.40 -31.49 -9.95
CA LYS A 333 22.86 -31.35 -9.99
C LYS A 333 23.30 -30.48 -11.17
N THR A 334 22.68 -30.69 -12.33
CA THR A 334 22.98 -29.91 -13.54
C THR A 334 22.51 -28.46 -13.41
N LEU A 335 21.25 -28.23 -12.99
CA LEU A 335 20.66 -26.90 -12.88
C LEU A 335 21.39 -26.01 -11.87
N LEU A 336 21.83 -26.60 -10.76
CA LEU A 336 22.47 -25.88 -9.65
C LEU A 336 23.99 -25.91 -9.70
N ALA A 337 24.59 -26.40 -10.79
CA ALA A 337 26.04 -26.42 -10.94
C ALA A 337 26.59 -24.99 -10.79
N GLY A 338 27.53 -24.81 -9.82
CA GLY A 338 28.18 -23.52 -9.53
C GLY A 338 27.31 -22.51 -8.75
N VAL A 339 26.06 -22.84 -8.38
CA VAL A 339 25.16 -21.96 -7.63
C VAL A 339 25.38 -22.15 -6.14
N LYS A 340 25.98 -21.18 -5.45
CA LYS A 340 26.18 -21.16 -3.99
C LYS A 340 25.07 -20.39 -3.27
N GLN A 341 24.50 -19.38 -3.94
CA GLN A 341 23.46 -18.51 -3.41
C GLN A 341 22.46 -18.16 -4.51
N ALA A 342 21.18 -18.03 -4.14
CA ALA A 342 20.11 -17.66 -5.06
C ALA A 342 18.92 -17.03 -4.34
N ASN A 343 18.19 -16.19 -5.06
CA ASN A 343 16.88 -15.67 -4.66
C ASN A 343 15.83 -16.73 -5.02
N LEU A 344 15.22 -17.36 -4.01
CA LEU A 344 14.28 -18.45 -4.19
C LEU A 344 12.85 -17.96 -4.01
N THR A 345 12.01 -18.21 -5.00
CA THR A 345 10.55 -17.97 -4.98
C THR A 345 9.81 -19.29 -5.14
N VAL A 346 8.73 -19.44 -4.39
CA VAL A 346 7.85 -20.62 -4.44
C VAL A 346 6.43 -20.14 -4.80
N ARG A 347 5.82 -20.74 -5.83
CA ARG A 347 4.45 -20.45 -6.28
C ARG A 347 3.73 -21.77 -6.63
N ASN A 348 2.60 -22.03 -5.99
CA ASN A 348 1.85 -23.28 -6.18
C ASN A 348 2.75 -24.53 -6.09
N PHE A 349 3.43 -24.71 -4.97
CA PHE A 349 4.39 -25.78 -4.76
C PHE A 349 4.28 -26.33 -3.32
N PRO A 350 4.42 -27.66 -3.10
CA PRO A 350 4.11 -28.28 -1.82
C PRO A 350 5.13 -28.03 -0.69
N ALA A 351 6.19 -27.27 -0.92
CA ALA A 351 7.18 -26.93 0.09
C ALA A 351 7.34 -25.41 0.24
N SER A 352 7.63 -24.95 1.45
CA SER A 352 7.96 -23.56 1.73
C SER A 352 9.34 -23.17 1.19
N VAL A 353 9.59 -21.86 1.06
CA VAL A 353 10.92 -21.31 0.69
C VAL A 353 12.01 -21.83 1.65
N GLN A 354 11.72 -21.89 2.96
CA GLN A 354 12.69 -22.31 3.98
C GLN A 354 13.04 -23.80 3.86
N GLU A 355 12.04 -24.66 3.66
CA GLU A 355 12.24 -26.11 3.47
C GLU A 355 13.02 -26.40 2.19
N LEU A 356 12.63 -25.72 1.09
CA LEU A 356 13.30 -25.93 -0.18
C LEU A 356 14.75 -25.42 -0.14
N ARG A 357 15.01 -24.27 0.50
CA ARG A 357 16.34 -23.72 0.69
C ARG A 357 17.26 -24.68 1.47
N LYS A 358 16.75 -25.30 2.54
CA LYS A 358 17.48 -26.32 3.30
C LYS A 358 17.79 -27.55 2.44
N LYS A 359 16.81 -28.04 1.67
CA LYS A 359 16.98 -29.19 0.76
C LYS A 359 18.01 -28.92 -0.34
N LEU A 360 18.01 -27.71 -0.90
CA LEU A 360 18.94 -27.31 -1.97
C LEU A 360 20.33 -26.91 -1.47
N LYS A 361 20.49 -26.65 -0.16
CA LYS A 361 21.73 -26.19 0.48
C LYS A 361 22.28 -24.91 -0.16
N ILE A 362 21.40 -23.96 -0.46
CA ILE A 362 21.73 -22.70 -1.13
C ILE A 362 21.52 -21.54 -0.16
N ALA A 363 22.48 -20.62 -0.08
CA ALA A 363 22.36 -19.37 0.67
C ALA A 363 21.43 -18.38 -0.05
N GLU A 364 20.94 -17.39 0.69
CA GLU A 364 20.11 -16.30 0.12
C GLU A 364 20.97 -15.26 -0.60
N GLY A 365 20.42 -14.67 -1.69
CA GLY A 365 21.02 -13.55 -2.40
C GLY A 365 21.70 -13.95 -3.72
N GLY A 366 22.56 -13.06 -4.21
CA GLY A 366 23.23 -13.20 -5.50
C GLY A 366 22.36 -12.85 -6.71
N GLY A 367 22.91 -13.07 -7.91
CA GLY A 367 22.26 -12.73 -9.18
C GLY A 367 21.40 -13.85 -9.78
N VAL A 368 21.39 -15.04 -9.20
CA VAL A 368 20.59 -16.18 -9.67
C VAL A 368 19.22 -16.15 -9.01
N TYR A 369 18.18 -16.37 -9.80
CA TYR A 369 16.79 -16.52 -9.32
C TYR A 369 16.31 -17.94 -9.59
N LEU A 370 15.65 -18.52 -8.58
CA LEU A 370 15.07 -19.85 -8.67
C LEU A 370 13.58 -19.78 -8.39
N PHE A 371 12.79 -20.35 -9.29
CA PHE A 371 11.34 -20.43 -9.14
C PHE A 371 10.90 -21.89 -9.08
N ALA A 372 10.33 -22.30 -7.93
CA ALA A 372 9.71 -23.59 -7.78
C ALA A 372 8.20 -23.47 -7.96
N THR A 373 7.63 -24.27 -8.86
CA THR A 373 6.20 -24.23 -9.17
C THR A 373 5.69 -25.58 -9.64
N THR A 374 4.37 -25.72 -9.76
CA THR A 374 3.69 -26.82 -10.42
C THR A 374 3.29 -26.39 -11.83
N MET A 375 3.48 -27.26 -12.80
CA MET A 375 3.11 -27.06 -14.21
C MET A 375 1.68 -27.56 -14.46
N ARG A 376 1.14 -27.28 -15.67
CA ARG A 376 -0.22 -27.70 -16.07
C ARG A 376 -0.49 -29.18 -15.89
N ASP A 377 0.49 -30.04 -16.15
CA ASP A 377 0.43 -31.50 -16.03
C ASP A 377 0.65 -32.02 -14.61
N GLU A 378 0.55 -31.14 -13.60
CA GLU A 378 0.82 -31.40 -12.17
C GLU A 378 2.28 -31.78 -11.88
N SER A 379 3.18 -31.75 -12.86
CA SER A 379 4.61 -31.95 -12.61
C SER A 379 5.23 -30.77 -11.88
N HIS A 380 6.20 -31.04 -11.01
CA HIS A 380 6.96 -30.03 -10.31
C HIS A 380 8.15 -29.55 -11.17
N ALA A 381 8.34 -28.25 -11.24
CA ALA A 381 9.45 -27.64 -11.95
C ALA A 381 10.23 -26.66 -11.07
N LEU A 382 11.56 -26.68 -11.20
CA LEU A 382 12.44 -25.65 -10.69
C LEU A 382 13.10 -24.94 -11.89
N PHE A 383 12.85 -23.65 -12.02
CA PHE A 383 13.47 -22.81 -13.05
C PHE A 383 14.67 -22.08 -12.48
N ARG A 384 15.79 -22.09 -13.18
CA ARG A 384 16.91 -21.18 -12.99
C ARG A 384 16.77 -20.03 -13.94
N CYS A 385 16.77 -18.82 -13.40
CA CYS A 385 16.46 -17.60 -14.15
C CYS A 385 17.49 -16.50 -13.87
N GLU A 386 17.61 -15.60 -14.81
CA GLU A 386 18.33 -14.33 -14.70
C GLU A 386 17.33 -13.18 -14.80
N LYS A 387 17.42 -12.20 -13.89
CA LYS A 387 16.52 -11.04 -13.91
C LYS A 387 16.83 -10.14 -15.10
N VAL A 388 15.83 -9.86 -15.92
CA VAL A 388 15.92 -8.88 -16.99
C VAL A 388 15.86 -7.48 -16.39
N LYS A 389 16.83 -6.63 -16.76
CA LYS A 389 16.80 -5.21 -16.41
C LYS A 389 15.94 -4.52 -17.46
N THR A 390 14.76 -4.10 -17.09
CA THR A 390 13.98 -3.13 -17.85
C THR A 390 14.42 -1.75 -17.39
N GLY A 391 14.84 -0.90 -18.30
CA GLY A 391 15.44 0.41 -18.06
C GLY A 391 14.56 1.35 -17.24
#